data_904eed7f3e398d34ae24e1f96b9c3f75
#
_entry.id   904eed7f3e398d34ae24e1f96b9c3f75
#
_cell.length_a   1.000
_cell.length_b   1.000
_cell.length_c   1.000
_cell.angle_alpha   90.00
_cell.angle_beta   90.00
_cell.angle_gamma   90.00
#
_symmetry.space_group_name_H-M   'P 1'
#
loop_
_entity.id
_entity.type
_entity.pdbx_description
1 polymer ?
#
loop_
_entity_poly.entity_id
_entity_poly.type
_entity_poly.pdbx_seq_one_letter_code
_entity_poly.pdbx_strand_id
1 'polypeptide(L)'
;KLAFNNQERLENFAGRVGSEIEADSLSLLKAIKDSKMNLAYDSMFGAGKNVMKRLFPEIYHLHGDDNPGFHGQAPEPIHKNLQELSALIANNPDIQLGIATDGDADRIGLYDETGKFVDSHHILLLLLLYLGKYKGQKGHIIITFSVTDKMKKLAALLNLPIEVTAIGFKYIADIMTQKDVLVGGEESGGLA
;
A
#
# COMPACT_ATOMS: atom_id res chain seq x y z
N LYS A 1 35.17 -11.58 5.74
CA LYS A 1 34.45 -12.53 6.64
C LYS A 1 33.08 -11.97 7.11
N LEU A 2 32.87 -10.67 7.15
CA LEU A 2 31.57 -10.04 7.53
C LEU A 2 30.51 -10.07 6.41
N ALA A 3 30.92 -10.09 5.14
CA ALA A 3 29.99 -10.08 4.01
C ALA A 3 29.23 -11.42 3.82
N PHE A 4 29.88 -12.54 4.06
CA PHE A 4 29.26 -13.87 3.91
C PHE A 4 28.17 -14.16 4.95
N ASN A 5 28.31 -13.62 6.15
CA ASN A 5 27.32 -13.83 7.22
C ASN A 5 26.02 -13.01 7.00
N ASN A 6 26.08 -11.97 6.18
CA ASN A 6 24.90 -11.15 5.87
C ASN A 6 24.03 -11.76 4.77
N GLN A 7 24.61 -12.49 3.82
CA GLN A 7 23.85 -13.08 2.72
C GLN A 7 23.00 -14.27 3.20
N GLU A 8 23.55 -15.15 4.03
CA GLU A 8 22.83 -16.27 4.64
C GLU A 8 21.72 -15.77 5.58
N ARG A 9 21.95 -14.67 6.31
CA ARG A 9 20.93 -14.04 7.15
C ARG A 9 19.82 -13.39 6.32
N LEU A 10 20.13 -12.77 5.18
CA LEU A 10 19.18 -12.20 4.23
C LEU A 10 18.35 -13.30 3.57
N GLU A 11 18.95 -14.40 3.16
CA GLU A 11 18.25 -15.54 2.55
C GLU A 11 17.31 -16.22 3.56
N ASN A 12 17.75 -16.41 4.80
CA ASN A 12 16.92 -16.95 5.87
C ASN A 12 15.79 -15.97 6.30
N PHE A 13 16.04 -14.67 6.26
CA PHE A 13 15.03 -13.66 6.50
C PHE A 13 14.02 -13.62 5.36
N ALA A 14 14.47 -13.57 4.11
CA ALA A 14 13.63 -13.58 2.93
C ALA A 14 12.76 -14.86 2.84
N GLY A 15 13.31 -16.02 3.22
CA GLY A 15 12.56 -17.28 3.25
C GLY A 15 11.45 -17.30 4.28
N ARG A 16 11.68 -16.75 5.49
CA ARG A 16 10.66 -16.68 6.55
C ARG A 16 9.58 -15.63 6.21
N VAL A 17 9.99 -14.43 5.83
CA VAL A 17 9.09 -13.34 5.45
C VAL A 17 8.27 -13.77 4.22
N GLY A 18 8.89 -14.44 3.25
CA GLY A 18 8.19 -14.93 2.07
C GLY A 18 7.08 -15.93 2.41
N SER A 19 7.33 -16.90 3.32
CA SER A 19 6.31 -17.89 3.70
C SER A 19 5.18 -17.29 4.54
N GLU A 20 5.47 -16.34 5.42
CA GLU A 20 4.46 -15.64 6.20
C GLU A 20 3.61 -14.71 5.31
N ILE A 21 4.24 -13.94 4.43
CA ILE A 21 3.54 -13.08 3.46
C ILE A 21 2.68 -13.92 2.51
N GLU A 22 3.16 -15.09 2.06
CA GLU A 22 2.38 -15.96 1.18
C GLU A 22 1.12 -16.47 1.89
N ALA A 23 1.23 -16.95 3.12
CA ALA A 23 0.09 -17.44 3.90
C ALA A 23 -0.94 -16.32 4.17
N ASP A 24 -0.47 -15.15 4.56
CA ASP A 24 -1.35 -13.99 4.83
C ASP A 24 -1.97 -13.46 3.54
N SER A 25 -1.23 -13.42 2.44
CA SER A 25 -1.74 -13.00 1.13
C SER A 25 -2.82 -13.93 0.60
N LEU A 26 -2.65 -15.24 0.73
CA LEU A 26 -3.67 -16.22 0.34
C LEU A 26 -4.94 -16.09 1.19
N SER A 27 -4.80 -15.86 2.50
CA SER A 27 -5.91 -15.61 3.40
C SER A 27 -6.66 -14.34 3.03
N LEU A 28 -5.95 -13.25 2.74
CA LEU A 28 -6.52 -11.98 2.31
C LEU A 28 -7.24 -12.10 0.96
N LEU A 29 -6.61 -12.74 -0.02
CA LEU A 29 -7.22 -13.00 -1.34
C LEU A 29 -8.52 -13.77 -1.22
N LYS A 30 -8.54 -14.80 -0.37
CA LYS A 30 -9.76 -15.58 -0.08
C LYS A 30 -10.82 -14.69 0.55
N ALA A 31 -10.47 -13.90 1.56
CA ALA A 31 -11.40 -12.99 2.24
C ALA A 31 -12.01 -11.97 1.27
N ILE A 32 -11.21 -11.39 0.36
CA ILE A 32 -11.69 -10.45 -0.66
C ILE A 32 -12.66 -11.15 -1.63
N LYS A 33 -12.31 -12.34 -2.12
CA LYS A 33 -13.20 -13.12 -3.00
C LYS A 33 -14.50 -13.54 -2.33
N ASP A 34 -14.42 -13.99 -1.09
CA ASP A 34 -15.60 -14.42 -0.30
C ASP A 34 -16.51 -13.22 0.04
N SER A 35 -15.97 -12.02 0.17
CA SER A 35 -16.75 -10.79 0.40
C SER A 35 -17.61 -10.38 -0.79
N LYS A 36 -17.31 -10.89 -1.99
CA LYS A 36 -17.92 -10.49 -3.28
C LYS A 36 -17.84 -8.98 -3.54
N MET A 37 -16.82 -8.34 -3.01
CA MET A 37 -16.58 -6.92 -3.21
C MET A 37 -16.22 -6.67 -4.68
N ASN A 38 -16.92 -5.76 -5.33
CA ASN A 38 -16.59 -5.31 -6.67
C ASN A 38 -15.53 -4.22 -6.61
N LEU A 39 -14.43 -4.46 -7.28
CA LEU A 39 -13.25 -3.61 -7.29
C LEU A 39 -13.03 -3.00 -8.67
N ALA A 40 -12.40 -1.83 -8.70
CA ALA A 40 -11.78 -1.29 -9.91
C ALA A 40 -10.27 -1.11 -9.66
N TYR A 41 -9.47 -1.45 -10.63
CA TYR A 41 -8.02 -1.33 -10.55
C TYR A 41 -7.45 -0.57 -11.74
N ASP A 42 -6.65 0.43 -11.43
CA ASP A 42 -5.88 1.19 -12.43
C ASP A 42 -4.39 0.87 -12.25
N SER A 43 -3.83 0.21 -13.25
CA SER A 43 -2.40 -0.14 -13.25
C SER A 43 -1.51 0.99 -13.76
N MET A 44 -2.08 2.10 -14.23
CA MET A 44 -1.36 3.23 -14.81
C MET A 44 -0.30 2.78 -15.86
N PHE A 45 -0.64 1.77 -16.68
CA PHE A 45 0.26 1.10 -17.65
C PHE A 45 1.46 0.38 -17.04
N GLY A 46 1.49 0.23 -15.70
CA GLY A 46 2.61 -0.27 -14.92
C GLY A 46 2.67 -1.79 -14.77
N ALA A 47 3.62 -2.23 -13.93
CA ALA A 47 3.95 -3.64 -13.70
C ALA A 47 2.83 -4.43 -13.00
N GLY A 48 1.98 -3.77 -12.20
CA GLY A 48 0.91 -4.40 -11.43
C GLY A 48 -0.19 -5.05 -12.27
N LYS A 49 -0.37 -4.64 -13.55
CA LYS A 49 -1.46 -5.07 -14.43
C LYS A 49 -1.62 -6.58 -14.55
N ASN A 50 -0.53 -7.29 -14.80
CA ASN A 50 -0.58 -8.74 -15.03
C ASN A 50 -0.86 -9.52 -13.75
N VAL A 51 -0.33 -9.06 -12.63
CA VAL A 51 -0.56 -9.67 -11.32
C VAL A 51 -2.02 -9.51 -10.93
N MET A 52 -2.55 -8.28 -10.98
CA MET A 52 -3.94 -8.00 -10.61
C MET A 52 -4.94 -8.70 -11.53
N LYS A 53 -4.65 -8.79 -12.83
CA LYS A 53 -5.49 -9.52 -13.78
C LYS A 53 -5.54 -11.02 -13.51
N ARG A 54 -4.45 -11.60 -13.01
CA ARG A 54 -4.40 -13.01 -12.59
C ARG A 54 -5.11 -13.27 -11.26
N LEU A 55 -4.96 -12.34 -10.30
CA LEU A 55 -5.55 -12.49 -8.97
C LEU A 55 -7.07 -12.20 -8.97
N PHE A 56 -7.47 -11.19 -9.75
CA PHE A 56 -8.83 -10.68 -9.80
C PHE A 56 -9.28 -10.45 -11.25
N PRO A 57 -9.51 -11.51 -12.04
CA PRO A 57 -9.86 -11.37 -13.47
C PRO A 57 -11.22 -10.71 -13.69
N GLU A 58 -12.12 -10.76 -12.71
CA GLU A 58 -13.52 -10.31 -12.82
C GLU A 58 -13.73 -8.84 -12.45
N ILE A 59 -12.68 -8.13 -12.01
CA ILE A 59 -12.80 -6.71 -11.63
C ILE A 59 -12.63 -5.80 -12.84
N TYR A 60 -12.97 -4.53 -12.67
CA TYR A 60 -12.70 -3.51 -13.70
C TYR A 60 -11.20 -3.21 -13.75
N HIS A 61 -10.59 -3.36 -14.93
CA HIS A 61 -9.18 -3.06 -15.17
C HIS A 61 -9.03 -1.85 -16.10
N LEU A 62 -8.35 -0.82 -15.63
CA LEU A 62 -7.97 0.37 -16.40
C LEU A 62 -6.48 0.36 -16.73
N HIS A 63 -6.13 0.96 -17.86
CA HIS A 63 -4.75 1.21 -18.29
C HIS A 63 -3.86 -0.03 -18.23
N GLY A 64 -4.40 -1.18 -18.68
CA GLY A 64 -3.73 -2.48 -18.65
C GLY A 64 -2.96 -2.84 -19.92
N ASP A 65 -2.85 -1.95 -20.89
CA ASP A 65 -2.06 -2.14 -22.10
C ASP A 65 -0.56 -1.86 -21.86
N ASP A 66 0.28 -2.31 -22.81
CA ASP A 66 1.72 -2.08 -22.76
C ASP A 66 2.05 -0.71 -23.35
N ASN A 67 2.45 0.22 -22.52
CA ASN A 67 2.91 1.53 -22.95
C ASN A 67 4.12 1.99 -22.12
N PRO A 68 5.35 1.77 -22.61
CA PRO A 68 6.57 2.19 -21.90
C PRO A 68 6.68 3.71 -21.66
N GLY A 69 5.97 4.50 -22.44
CA GLY A 69 5.91 5.96 -22.29
C GLY A 69 4.75 6.45 -21.42
N PHE A 70 3.95 5.54 -20.81
CA PHE A 70 2.81 5.86 -19.96
C PHE A 70 1.85 6.89 -20.57
N HIS A 71 1.72 6.90 -21.89
CA HIS A 71 0.99 7.91 -22.66
C HIS A 71 1.39 9.36 -22.34
N GLY A 72 2.65 9.58 -21.93
CA GLY A 72 3.16 10.90 -21.55
C GLY A 72 2.72 11.42 -20.19
N GLN A 73 2.02 10.60 -19.40
CA GLN A 73 1.62 10.92 -18.04
C GLN A 73 2.52 10.21 -17.03
N ALA A 74 2.99 10.91 -16.01
CA ALA A 74 3.72 10.27 -14.92
C ALA A 74 2.82 9.24 -14.23
N PRO A 75 3.26 7.97 -14.07
CA PRO A 75 2.47 6.92 -13.45
C PRO A 75 2.50 7.04 -11.92
N GLU A 76 2.01 8.16 -11.40
CA GLU A 76 1.90 8.45 -9.97
C GLU A 76 0.44 8.32 -9.53
N PRO A 77 0.12 7.51 -8.50
CA PRO A 77 -1.25 7.23 -8.08
C PRO A 77 -1.82 8.35 -7.20
N ILE A 78 -1.84 9.57 -7.77
CA ILE A 78 -2.42 10.77 -7.17
C ILE A 78 -3.73 11.12 -7.87
N HIS A 79 -4.62 11.80 -7.17
CA HIS A 79 -5.96 12.13 -7.69
C HIS A 79 -5.96 12.78 -9.08
N LYS A 80 -4.99 13.69 -9.33
CA LYS A 80 -4.85 14.38 -10.62
C LYS A 80 -4.72 13.42 -11.81
N ASN A 81 -4.03 12.31 -11.63
CA ASN A 81 -3.71 11.34 -12.67
C ASN A 81 -4.74 10.20 -12.79
N LEU A 82 -5.70 10.11 -11.88
CA LEU A 82 -6.64 8.99 -11.74
C LEU A 82 -8.11 9.42 -11.94
N GLN A 83 -8.33 10.45 -12.77
CA GLN A 83 -9.67 10.98 -13.01
C GLN A 83 -10.62 9.96 -13.66
N GLU A 84 -10.09 9.09 -14.53
CA GLU A 84 -10.88 8.03 -15.17
C GLU A 84 -11.33 6.99 -14.16
N LEU A 85 -10.46 6.57 -13.23
CA LEU A 85 -10.82 5.66 -12.15
C LEU A 85 -11.90 6.28 -11.25
N SER A 86 -11.73 7.54 -10.88
CA SER A 86 -12.73 8.30 -10.10
C SER A 86 -14.08 8.34 -10.80
N ALA A 87 -14.10 8.69 -12.09
CA ALA A 87 -15.32 8.76 -12.89
C ALA A 87 -15.96 7.38 -13.10
N LEU A 88 -15.15 6.33 -13.34
CA LEU A 88 -15.64 4.96 -13.45
C LEU A 88 -16.42 4.56 -12.20
N ILE A 89 -15.85 4.79 -11.02
CA ILE A 89 -16.49 4.42 -9.74
C ILE A 89 -17.76 5.25 -9.52
N ALA A 90 -17.68 6.57 -9.68
CA ALA A 90 -18.82 7.45 -9.48
C ALA A 90 -20.03 7.12 -10.38
N ASN A 91 -19.79 6.57 -11.57
CA ASN A 91 -20.85 6.18 -12.53
C ASN A 91 -21.28 4.71 -12.41
N ASN A 92 -20.63 3.92 -11.54
CA ASN A 92 -20.94 2.49 -11.36
C ASN A 92 -21.14 2.19 -9.86
N PRO A 93 -22.36 2.30 -9.34
CA PRO A 93 -22.66 2.12 -7.91
C PRO A 93 -22.30 0.75 -7.34
N ASP A 94 -22.08 -0.23 -8.20
CA ASP A 94 -21.67 -1.58 -7.78
C ASP A 94 -20.20 -1.64 -7.38
N ILE A 95 -19.35 -0.67 -7.78
CA ILE A 95 -17.93 -0.63 -7.43
C ILE A 95 -17.79 -0.07 -6.02
N GLN A 96 -17.22 -0.85 -5.12
CA GLN A 96 -17.10 -0.50 -3.70
C GLN A 96 -15.72 0.05 -3.33
N LEU A 97 -14.69 -0.22 -4.14
CA LEU A 97 -13.33 0.23 -3.88
C LEU A 97 -12.56 0.36 -5.20
N GLY A 98 -11.89 1.48 -5.37
CA GLY A 98 -10.90 1.68 -6.42
C GLY A 98 -9.48 1.55 -5.87
N ILE A 99 -8.61 0.93 -6.64
CA ILE A 99 -7.20 0.74 -6.33
C ILE A 99 -6.37 1.20 -7.52
N ALA A 100 -5.32 1.96 -7.28
CA ALA A 100 -4.33 2.29 -8.29
C ALA A 100 -2.93 2.01 -7.77
N THR A 101 -2.04 1.59 -8.66
CA THR A 101 -0.61 1.47 -8.36
C THR A 101 0.20 2.26 -9.36
N ASP A 102 1.39 2.68 -8.96
CA ASP A 102 2.32 3.37 -9.86
C ASP A 102 3.02 2.44 -10.87
N GLY A 103 4.00 2.97 -11.59
CA GLY A 103 4.65 2.27 -12.71
C GLY A 103 5.35 0.96 -12.35
N ASP A 104 5.99 0.87 -11.19
CA ASP A 104 6.64 -0.34 -10.65
C ASP A 104 5.84 -1.01 -9.52
N ALA A 105 4.66 -0.45 -9.21
CA ALA A 105 3.68 -0.96 -8.26
C ALA A 105 4.17 -0.98 -6.78
N ASP A 106 5.02 -0.04 -6.39
CA ASP A 106 5.49 0.12 -5.01
C ASP A 106 4.71 1.21 -4.23
N ARG A 107 3.88 2.03 -4.92
CA ARG A 107 2.98 3.02 -4.32
C ARG A 107 1.52 2.69 -4.63
N ILE A 108 0.63 3.09 -3.73
CA ILE A 108 -0.81 2.82 -3.84
C ILE A 108 -1.64 4.09 -3.65
N GLY A 109 -2.71 4.21 -4.43
CA GLY A 109 -3.79 5.16 -4.23
C GLY A 109 -5.13 4.42 -4.15
N LEU A 110 -6.05 4.90 -3.33
CA LEU A 110 -7.37 4.29 -3.16
C LEU A 110 -8.50 5.27 -3.47
N TYR A 111 -9.65 4.72 -3.81
CA TYR A 111 -10.91 5.44 -3.97
C TYR A 111 -12.02 4.72 -3.23
N ASP A 112 -12.86 5.48 -2.53
CA ASP A 112 -14.07 4.94 -1.92
C ASP A 112 -15.19 4.69 -2.98
N GLU A 113 -16.30 4.14 -2.54
CA GLU A 113 -17.46 3.80 -3.36
C GLU A 113 -18.14 5.02 -4.01
N THR A 114 -17.79 6.23 -3.61
CA THR A 114 -18.31 7.47 -4.21
C THR A 114 -17.37 8.04 -5.27
N GLY A 115 -16.22 7.40 -5.52
CA GLY A 115 -15.18 7.90 -6.40
C GLY A 115 -14.32 9.00 -5.77
N LYS A 116 -14.32 9.12 -4.43
CA LYS A 116 -13.50 10.07 -3.70
C LYS A 116 -12.13 9.45 -3.38
N PHE A 117 -11.08 10.22 -3.64
CA PHE A 117 -9.70 9.79 -3.40
C PHE A 117 -9.38 9.64 -1.91
N VAL A 118 -8.80 8.52 -1.55
CA VAL A 118 -8.27 8.21 -0.23
C VAL A 118 -6.75 8.27 -0.34
N ASP A 119 -6.17 9.35 0.12
CA ASP A 119 -4.74 9.61 0.03
C ASP A 119 -3.91 8.76 1.01
N SER A 120 -2.60 8.78 0.84
CA SER A 120 -1.65 8.05 1.68
C SER A 120 -1.74 8.40 3.17
N HIS A 121 -2.09 9.63 3.51
CA HIS A 121 -2.33 10.03 4.90
C HIS A 121 -3.51 9.26 5.53
N HIS A 122 -4.60 9.12 4.78
CA HIS A 122 -5.77 8.36 5.22
C HIS A 122 -5.48 6.87 5.27
N ILE A 123 -4.75 6.34 4.27
CA ILE A 123 -4.36 4.93 4.24
C ILE A 123 -3.50 4.59 5.46
N LEU A 124 -2.49 5.41 5.79
CA LEU A 124 -1.67 5.23 6.99
C LEU A 124 -2.48 5.24 8.29
N LEU A 125 -3.43 6.17 8.40
CA LEU A 125 -4.33 6.23 9.56
C LEU A 125 -5.20 4.97 9.69
N LEU A 126 -5.74 4.48 8.55
CA LEU A 126 -6.55 3.26 8.52
C LEU A 126 -5.72 2.02 8.87
N LEU A 127 -4.50 1.90 8.34
CA LEU A 127 -3.58 0.82 8.67
C LEU A 127 -3.24 0.82 10.15
N LEU A 128 -2.85 1.96 10.71
CA LEU A 128 -2.54 2.07 12.14
C LEU A 128 -3.76 1.75 13.01
N LEU A 129 -4.94 2.23 12.64
CA LEU A 129 -6.17 1.93 13.35
C LEU A 129 -6.49 0.42 13.30
N TYR A 130 -6.38 -0.17 12.13
CA TYR A 130 -6.65 -1.60 11.93
C TYR A 130 -5.68 -2.48 12.69
N LEU A 131 -4.38 -2.29 12.48
CA LEU A 131 -3.34 -3.12 13.12
C LEU A 131 -3.27 -2.86 14.64
N GLY A 132 -3.23 -1.60 15.06
CA GLY A 132 -3.07 -1.24 16.46
C GLY A 132 -4.31 -1.45 17.32
N LYS A 133 -5.50 -1.09 16.81
CA LYS A 133 -6.75 -1.20 17.58
C LYS A 133 -7.47 -2.53 17.37
N TYR A 134 -7.75 -2.89 16.10
CA TYR A 134 -8.58 -4.06 15.82
C TYR A 134 -7.80 -5.38 15.88
N LYS A 135 -6.53 -5.38 15.46
CA LYS A 135 -5.65 -6.56 15.58
C LYS A 135 -4.89 -6.60 16.91
N GLY A 136 -4.84 -5.48 17.65
CA GLY A 136 -4.13 -5.39 18.93
C GLY A 136 -2.61 -5.53 18.84
N GLN A 137 -2.06 -5.39 17.62
CA GLN A 137 -0.63 -5.51 17.37
C GLN A 137 0.14 -4.32 17.99
N LYS A 138 1.40 -4.56 18.31
CA LYS A 138 2.31 -3.57 18.88
C LYS A 138 3.54 -3.42 17.99
N GLY A 139 4.19 -2.27 18.07
CA GLY A 139 5.38 -1.95 17.31
C GLY A 139 5.57 -0.45 17.19
N HIS A 140 6.68 -0.05 16.58
CA HIS A 140 6.97 1.35 16.30
C HIS A 140 6.18 1.83 15.07
N ILE A 141 5.85 3.11 15.09
CA ILE A 141 5.29 3.81 13.92
C ILE A 141 6.38 4.73 13.41
N ILE A 142 6.73 4.62 12.13
CA ILE A 142 7.78 5.42 11.52
C ILE A 142 7.19 6.20 10.35
N ILE A 143 7.19 7.53 10.44
CA ILE A 143 6.65 8.39 9.39
C ILE A 143 7.65 9.47 8.99
N THR A 144 7.54 9.97 7.77
CA THR A 144 8.26 11.18 7.37
C THR A 144 7.56 12.44 7.92
N PHE A 145 8.28 13.54 8.03
CA PHE A 145 7.73 14.78 8.59
C PHE A 145 6.60 15.40 7.76
N SER A 146 6.45 15.00 6.48
CA SER A 146 5.37 15.44 5.59
C SER A 146 4.02 14.77 5.89
N VAL A 147 4.02 13.65 6.65
CA VAL A 147 2.79 12.92 7.01
C VAL A 147 1.98 13.69 8.05
N THR A 148 0.67 13.58 7.97
CA THR A 148 -0.28 14.28 8.83
C THR A 148 -0.01 14.07 10.34
N ASP A 149 -0.11 15.14 11.14
CA ASP A 149 -0.01 15.09 12.61
C ASP A 149 -1.10 14.22 13.28
N LYS A 150 -2.16 13.86 12.56
CA LYS A 150 -3.16 12.92 13.07
C LYS A 150 -2.54 11.56 13.40
N MET A 151 -1.46 11.15 12.72
CA MET A 151 -0.72 9.93 13.03
C MET A 151 -0.15 9.96 14.46
N LYS A 152 0.45 11.09 14.88
CA LYS A 152 0.96 11.27 16.26
C LYS A 152 -0.16 11.17 17.28
N LYS A 153 -1.32 11.78 16.99
CA LYS A 153 -2.50 11.73 17.88
C LYS A 153 -3.05 10.31 18.01
N LEU A 154 -3.16 9.59 16.89
CA LEU A 154 -3.64 8.20 16.90
C LEU A 154 -2.66 7.26 17.60
N ALA A 155 -1.36 7.40 17.35
CA ALA A 155 -0.31 6.66 18.04
C ALA A 155 -0.39 6.85 19.57
N ALA A 156 -0.55 8.09 20.04
CA ALA A 156 -0.72 8.40 21.46
C ALA A 156 -1.98 7.75 22.06
N LEU A 157 -3.10 7.77 21.35
CA LEU A 157 -4.34 7.11 21.79
C LEU A 157 -4.20 5.60 21.91
N LEU A 158 -3.34 4.99 21.07
CA LEU A 158 -3.08 3.55 21.07
C LEU A 158 -1.90 3.15 21.98
N ASN A 159 -1.25 4.13 22.63
CA ASN A 159 -0.02 3.95 23.42
C ASN A 159 1.09 3.25 22.63
N LEU A 160 1.30 3.68 21.37
CA LEU A 160 2.32 3.16 20.47
C LEU A 160 3.43 4.20 20.26
N PRO A 161 4.70 3.78 20.25
CA PRO A 161 5.82 4.69 19.98
C PRO A 161 5.82 5.14 18.53
N ILE A 162 6.10 6.43 18.30
CA ILE A 162 6.17 7.01 16.97
C ILE A 162 7.48 7.80 16.79
N GLU A 163 8.13 7.61 15.67
CA GLU A 163 9.30 8.37 15.23
C GLU A 163 9.00 9.10 13.93
N VAL A 164 9.60 10.29 13.78
CA VAL A 164 9.48 11.11 12.57
C VAL A 164 10.84 11.25 11.94
N THR A 165 10.94 10.88 10.65
CA THR A 165 12.19 10.94 9.87
C THR A 165 12.17 12.05 8.83
N ALA A 166 13.28 12.23 8.13
CA ALA A 166 13.36 13.01 6.90
C ALA A 166 12.56 12.31 5.78
N ILE A 167 12.22 13.06 4.72
CA ILE A 167 11.57 12.52 3.51
C ILE A 167 12.51 11.53 2.82
N GLY A 168 11.95 10.40 2.43
CA GLY A 168 12.62 9.32 1.72
C GLY A 168 12.48 8.00 2.44
N PHE A 169 11.84 7.03 1.79
CA PHE A 169 11.54 5.71 2.36
C PHE A 169 12.77 4.96 2.89
N LYS A 170 13.96 5.25 2.35
CA LYS A 170 15.24 4.68 2.85
C LYS A 170 15.46 4.88 4.35
N TYR A 171 15.05 6.02 4.92
CA TYR A 171 15.20 6.29 6.36
C TYR A 171 14.23 5.45 7.19
N ILE A 172 13.04 5.19 6.66
CA ILE A 172 12.06 4.26 7.26
C ILE A 172 12.64 2.84 7.20
N ALA A 173 13.11 2.41 6.04
CA ALA A 173 13.70 1.09 5.85
C ALA A 173 14.92 0.83 6.76
N ASP A 174 15.80 1.83 6.94
CA ASP A 174 16.94 1.73 7.86
C ASP A 174 16.49 1.46 9.31
N ILE A 175 15.40 2.10 9.76
CA ILE A 175 14.86 1.88 11.10
C ILE A 175 14.19 0.51 11.20
N MET A 176 13.49 0.05 10.15
CA MET A 176 12.85 -1.27 10.10
C MET A 176 13.85 -2.42 10.24
N THR A 177 15.12 -2.21 9.87
CA THR A 177 16.17 -3.23 10.11
C THR A 177 16.60 -3.34 11.57
N GLN A 178 16.24 -2.37 12.41
CA GLN A 178 16.71 -2.23 13.79
C GLN A 178 15.60 -2.36 14.83
N LYS A 179 14.35 -2.10 14.44
CA LYS A 179 13.18 -2.06 15.32
C LYS A 179 12.04 -2.87 14.75
N ASP A 180 11.18 -3.34 15.63
CA ASP A 180 9.89 -3.90 15.26
C ASP A 180 8.92 -2.78 14.88
N VAL A 181 8.67 -2.60 13.59
CA VAL A 181 7.85 -1.53 13.04
C VAL A 181 6.48 -2.09 12.68
N LEU A 182 5.44 -1.50 13.25
CA LEU A 182 4.04 -1.84 12.98
C LEU A 182 3.53 -1.20 11.70
N VAL A 183 3.85 0.08 11.51
CA VAL A 183 3.46 0.85 10.32
C VAL A 183 4.58 1.82 9.99
N GLY A 184 5.03 1.79 8.74
CA GLY A 184 5.97 2.74 8.18
C GLY A 184 5.38 3.42 6.95
N GLY A 185 5.60 4.73 6.77
CA GLY A 185 5.11 5.33 5.54
C GLY A 185 5.41 6.81 5.36
N GLU A 186 5.24 7.21 4.11
CA GLU A 186 5.42 8.59 3.67
C GLU A 186 4.25 9.08 2.81
N GLU A 187 4.16 10.38 2.65
CA GLU A 187 3.09 11.05 1.91
C GLU A 187 3.01 10.61 0.44
N SER A 188 4.14 10.26 -0.19
CA SER A 188 4.21 9.85 -1.60
C SER A 188 3.51 8.52 -1.90
N GLY A 189 3.05 7.79 -0.88
CA GLY A 189 2.37 6.50 -1.01
C GLY A 189 3.28 5.29 -0.81
N GLY A 190 4.54 5.47 -0.44
CA GLY A 190 5.41 4.41 0.07
C GLY A 190 4.94 3.98 1.46
N LEU A 191 4.49 2.73 1.60
CA LEU A 191 3.89 2.19 2.82
C LEU A 191 4.50 0.82 3.15
N ALA A 192 4.71 0.53 4.44
CA ALA A 192 5.19 -0.75 4.95
C ALA A 192 4.61 -1.06 6.33
#